data_f11ccdd0713e5e3f901fa0f29c13adb6
#
_entry.id   f11ccdd0713e5e3f901fa0f29c13adb6
#
_cell.length_a   1.000
_cell.length_b   1.000
_cell.length_c   1.000
_cell.angle_alpha   90.00
_cell.angle_beta   90.00
_cell.angle_gamma   90.00
#
_symmetry.space_group_name_H-M   'P 1'
#
loop_
_entity.id
_entity.type
_entity.pdbx_description
1 polymer ?
#
loop_
_entity_poly.entity_id
_entity_poly.type
_entity_poly.pdbx_seq_one_letter_code
_entity_poly.pdbx_strand_id
1 'polypeptide(L)'
;MANSHNHLFHQFCQDGYLLIENFLSVIDLDPIIEDIQERIENTLKRKCLSSEKTTTPNADFEKRLYWLQNQIEDGFFVRQSVTGKHLKTSGLLQLASNNRILDLVETLIGPEILFHPQYNIQAKMPFERDSQIPWHQDLWFLDREAEATPMANLWIPLVNATLDNGCLELIQGSQSQGLKNHQSLAGYPEAHIGISDTDLTAGERIACPLNKGGALIFQHKTVH
;
A
#
# COMPACT_ATOMS: atom_id res chain seq x y z
N MET A 1 -8.73 -27.97 -4.45
CA MET A 1 -9.02 -26.54 -4.55
C MET A 1 -9.99 -26.08 -3.45
N ALA A 2 -11.14 -26.68 -3.21
CA ALA A 2 -12.08 -26.23 -2.16
C ALA A 2 -11.51 -26.18 -0.73
N ASN A 3 -10.60 -27.09 -0.35
CA ASN A 3 -9.97 -27.10 0.98
C ASN A 3 -8.97 -25.95 1.22
N SER A 4 -8.31 -25.47 0.18
CA SER A 4 -7.34 -24.36 0.30
C SER A 4 -8.03 -23.00 0.46
N HIS A 5 -9.12 -22.78 -0.25
CA HIS A 5 -9.93 -21.55 -0.15
C HIS A 5 -10.53 -21.40 1.24
N ASN A 6 -11.05 -22.49 1.80
CA ASN A 6 -11.61 -22.49 3.15
C ASN A 6 -10.56 -22.15 4.22
N HIS A 7 -9.32 -22.62 4.05
CA HIS A 7 -8.22 -22.29 4.95
C HIS A 7 -7.85 -20.80 4.91
N LEU A 8 -7.72 -20.20 3.72
CA LEU A 8 -7.42 -18.78 3.58
C LEU A 8 -8.50 -17.89 4.21
N PHE A 9 -9.77 -18.21 3.96
CA PHE A 9 -10.89 -17.51 4.58
C PHE A 9 -10.86 -17.58 6.10
N HIS A 10 -10.65 -18.78 6.66
CA HIS A 10 -10.58 -18.95 8.12
C HIS A 10 -9.41 -18.19 8.72
N GLN A 11 -8.23 -18.24 8.12
CA GLN A 11 -7.07 -17.50 8.57
C GLN A 11 -7.34 -15.98 8.52
N PHE A 12 -7.89 -15.47 7.40
CA PHE A 12 -8.25 -14.07 7.26
C PHE A 12 -9.23 -13.60 8.32
N CYS A 13 -10.22 -14.41 8.66
CA CYS A 13 -11.17 -14.09 9.73
C CYS A 13 -10.53 -14.13 11.12
N GLN A 14 -9.67 -15.09 11.37
CA GLN A 14 -9.05 -15.32 12.68
C GLN A 14 -7.94 -14.31 12.97
N ASP A 15 -7.00 -14.16 12.03
CA ASP A 15 -5.79 -13.37 12.22
C ASP A 15 -5.98 -11.90 11.80
N GLY A 16 -6.98 -11.63 10.93
CA GLY A 16 -7.24 -10.31 10.37
C GLY A 16 -6.41 -9.99 9.12
N TYR A 17 -5.53 -10.91 8.70
CA TYR A 17 -4.67 -10.71 7.54
C TYR A 17 -4.21 -12.04 6.91
N LEU A 18 -3.68 -11.92 5.68
CA LEU A 18 -2.94 -12.96 4.97
C LEU A 18 -1.66 -12.35 4.40
N LEU A 19 -0.55 -13.08 4.50
CA LEU A 19 0.72 -12.73 3.88
C LEU A 19 1.04 -13.79 2.82
N ILE A 20 1.09 -13.40 1.56
CA ILE A 20 1.26 -14.33 0.43
C ILE A 20 2.49 -13.93 -0.37
N GLU A 21 3.52 -14.76 -0.32
CA GLU A 21 4.73 -14.60 -1.13
C GLU A 21 4.46 -14.98 -2.60
N ASN A 22 5.14 -14.30 -3.53
CA ASN A 22 5.08 -14.60 -4.96
C ASN A 22 3.63 -14.66 -5.52
N PHE A 23 2.76 -13.78 -5.00
CA PHE A 23 1.35 -13.74 -5.38
C PHE A 23 1.15 -13.31 -6.83
N LEU A 24 1.86 -12.27 -7.25
CA LEU A 24 1.86 -11.76 -8.62
C LEU A 24 3.23 -11.97 -9.28
N SER A 25 3.23 -12.19 -10.58
CA SER A 25 4.45 -12.24 -11.36
C SER A 25 4.94 -10.83 -11.71
N VAL A 26 6.19 -10.72 -12.17
CA VAL A 26 6.74 -9.45 -12.67
C VAL A 26 5.88 -8.89 -13.81
N ILE A 27 5.41 -9.75 -14.72
CA ILE A 27 4.57 -9.37 -15.86
C ILE A 27 3.23 -8.73 -15.40
N ASP A 28 2.68 -9.19 -14.28
CA ASP A 28 1.44 -8.61 -13.71
C ASP A 28 1.67 -7.19 -13.19
N LEU A 29 2.91 -6.87 -12.80
CA LEU A 29 3.27 -5.57 -12.21
C LEU A 29 3.85 -4.58 -13.23
N ASP A 30 4.37 -5.07 -14.36
CA ASP A 30 5.01 -4.21 -15.35
C ASP A 30 4.13 -3.07 -15.83
N PRO A 31 2.82 -3.24 -16.12
CA PRO A 31 1.98 -2.14 -16.58
C PRO A 31 1.86 -0.98 -15.57
N ILE A 32 1.72 -1.26 -14.29
CA ILE A 32 1.63 -0.20 -13.26
C ILE A 32 3.00 0.46 -13.02
N ILE A 33 4.09 -0.28 -13.14
CA ILE A 33 5.44 0.25 -13.03
C ILE A 33 5.76 1.16 -14.22
N GLU A 34 5.38 0.78 -15.43
CA GLU A 34 5.51 1.60 -16.64
C GLU A 34 4.71 2.90 -16.52
N ASP A 35 3.46 2.84 -16.04
CA ASP A 35 2.63 4.04 -15.79
C ASP A 35 3.30 5.00 -14.79
N ILE A 36 3.90 4.48 -13.73
CA ILE A 36 4.65 5.28 -12.75
C ILE A 36 5.88 5.92 -13.40
N GLN A 37 6.63 5.17 -14.17
CA GLN A 37 7.82 5.67 -14.88
C GLN A 37 7.44 6.74 -15.91
N GLU A 38 6.39 6.52 -16.70
CA GLU A 38 5.88 7.52 -17.64
C GLU A 38 5.43 8.79 -16.93
N ARG A 39 4.78 8.66 -15.77
CA ARG A 39 4.36 9.82 -14.97
C ARG A 39 5.56 10.62 -14.48
N ILE A 40 6.62 9.96 -14.05
CA ILE A 40 7.89 10.61 -13.66
C ILE A 40 8.45 11.38 -14.86
N GLU A 41 8.60 10.73 -16.02
CA GLU A 41 9.11 11.38 -17.23
C GLU A 41 8.30 12.61 -17.66
N ASN A 42 6.98 12.46 -17.66
CA ASN A 42 6.08 13.56 -18.03
C ASN A 42 6.16 14.73 -17.03
N THR A 43 6.43 14.46 -15.77
CA THR A 43 6.61 15.50 -14.76
C THR A 43 7.95 16.21 -14.94
N LEU A 44 9.02 15.48 -15.22
CA LEU A 44 10.34 16.04 -15.51
C LEU A 44 10.30 16.92 -16.76
N LYS A 45 9.68 16.47 -17.86
CA LYS A 45 9.50 17.25 -19.09
C LYS A 45 8.74 18.56 -18.84
N ARG A 46 7.63 18.51 -18.08
CA ARG A 46 6.83 19.71 -17.77
C ARG A 46 7.61 20.73 -16.93
N LYS A 47 8.54 20.27 -16.11
CA LYS A 47 9.40 21.13 -15.30
C LYS A 47 10.62 21.66 -16.08
N CYS A 48 10.75 21.34 -17.36
CA CYS A 48 11.88 21.72 -18.24
C CYS A 48 13.25 21.27 -17.66
N LEU A 49 13.26 20.15 -16.95
CA LEU A 49 14.49 19.60 -16.40
C LEU A 49 15.25 18.87 -17.52
N SER A 50 16.54 19.18 -17.69
CA SER A 50 17.35 18.59 -18.76
C SER A 50 17.54 17.09 -18.57
N SER A 51 17.49 16.33 -19.66
CA SER A 51 17.65 14.88 -19.65
C SER A 51 19.00 14.41 -19.05
N GLU A 52 20.06 15.20 -19.20
CA GLU A 52 21.36 14.88 -18.62
C GLU A 52 21.39 14.84 -17.10
N LYS A 53 20.59 15.69 -16.44
CA LYS A 53 20.47 15.71 -14.97
C LYS A 53 19.43 14.73 -14.42
N THR A 54 18.61 14.14 -15.30
CA THR A 54 17.49 13.28 -14.89
C THR A 54 17.68 11.83 -15.29
N THR A 55 18.73 11.52 -16.07
CA THR A 55 19.09 10.15 -16.43
C THR A 55 19.80 9.49 -15.26
N THR A 56 19.12 8.58 -14.59
CA THR A 56 19.77 7.70 -13.62
C THR A 56 20.70 6.75 -14.35
N PRO A 57 21.98 6.67 -14.03
CA PRO A 57 22.84 5.60 -14.51
C PRO A 57 22.28 4.25 -14.02
N ASN A 58 21.91 3.35 -14.93
CA ASN A 58 21.21 2.08 -14.59
C ASN A 58 19.91 2.32 -13.81
N ALA A 59 18.90 2.80 -14.49
CA ALA A 59 17.59 3.18 -13.92
C ALA A 59 16.87 2.00 -13.27
N ASP A 60 17.36 1.60 -12.10
CA ASP A 60 16.65 0.71 -11.21
C ASP A 60 15.40 1.48 -10.69
N PHE A 61 14.22 0.99 -11.04
CA PHE A 61 12.94 1.57 -10.60
C PHE A 61 12.93 1.87 -9.10
N GLU A 62 13.50 0.96 -8.31
CA GLU A 62 13.54 1.05 -6.84
C GLU A 62 14.27 2.29 -6.32
N LYS A 63 15.32 2.73 -7.01
CA LYS A 63 16.18 3.82 -6.56
C LYS A 63 15.88 5.15 -7.23
N ARG A 64 15.08 5.12 -8.30
CA ARG A 64 14.88 6.28 -9.17
C ARG A 64 14.30 7.50 -8.46
N LEU A 65 13.22 7.31 -7.71
CA LEU A 65 12.58 8.43 -6.99
C LEU A 65 13.50 9.02 -5.92
N TYR A 66 14.19 8.18 -5.15
CA TYR A 66 15.16 8.63 -4.16
C TYR A 66 16.31 9.42 -4.81
N TRP A 67 16.86 8.93 -5.92
CA TRP A 67 17.91 9.62 -6.65
C TRP A 67 17.42 10.98 -7.17
N LEU A 68 16.26 11.04 -7.82
CA LEU A 68 15.68 12.29 -8.33
C LEU A 68 15.45 13.29 -7.20
N GLN A 69 14.91 12.86 -6.07
CA GLN A 69 14.66 13.74 -4.94
C GLN A 69 15.93 14.38 -4.38
N ASN A 70 17.07 13.70 -4.46
CA ASN A 70 18.34 14.20 -3.93
C ASN A 70 19.21 14.93 -4.96
N GLN A 71 18.95 14.75 -6.26
CA GLN A 71 19.78 15.33 -7.32
C GLN A 71 19.17 16.57 -7.98
N ILE A 72 17.88 16.77 -7.86
CA ILE A 72 17.17 17.88 -8.49
C ILE A 72 16.36 18.66 -7.47
N GLU A 73 16.34 19.99 -7.60
CA GLU A 73 15.60 20.88 -6.71
C GLU A 73 14.11 20.55 -6.62
N ASP A 74 13.52 20.13 -7.74
CA ASP A 74 12.10 19.74 -7.85
C ASP A 74 11.83 18.25 -7.58
N GLY A 75 12.79 17.50 -7.05
CA GLY A 75 12.66 16.05 -6.82
C GLY A 75 11.48 15.68 -5.92
N PHE A 76 11.19 16.48 -4.92
CA PHE A 76 10.01 16.32 -4.07
C PHE A 76 8.70 16.33 -4.89
N PHE A 77 8.54 17.27 -5.84
CA PHE A 77 7.35 17.33 -6.69
C PHE A 77 7.24 16.16 -7.65
N VAL A 78 8.38 15.60 -8.10
CA VAL A 78 8.38 14.38 -8.92
C VAL A 78 7.82 13.23 -8.10
N ARG A 79 8.28 13.02 -6.87
CA ARG A 79 7.72 12.02 -5.97
C ARG A 79 6.23 12.22 -5.74
N GLN A 80 5.80 13.45 -5.43
CA GLN A 80 4.40 13.77 -5.20
C GLN A 80 3.52 13.48 -6.43
N SER A 81 4.06 13.55 -7.65
CA SER A 81 3.29 13.26 -8.87
C SER A 81 2.85 11.81 -8.99
N VAL A 82 3.51 10.88 -8.32
CA VAL A 82 3.20 9.44 -8.33
C VAL A 82 2.66 8.92 -6.99
N THR A 83 2.69 9.75 -5.95
CA THR A 83 2.18 9.39 -4.62
C THR A 83 0.70 9.73 -4.49
N GLY A 84 -0.04 8.95 -3.71
CA GLY A 84 -1.46 9.18 -3.44
C GLY A 84 -2.38 8.61 -4.52
N LYS A 85 -3.52 9.26 -4.72
CA LYS A 85 -4.63 8.80 -5.59
C LYS A 85 -4.57 9.38 -7.01
N HIS A 86 -3.40 9.81 -7.46
CA HIS A 86 -3.28 10.56 -8.72
C HIS A 86 -3.08 9.68 -9.95
N LEU A 87 -2.64 8.43 -9.77
CA LEU A 87 -2.35 7.52 -10.86
C LEU A 87 -3.63 6.74 -11.27
N LYS A 88 -4.42 7.33 -12.15
CA LYS A 88 -5.62 6.72 -12.73
C LYS A 88 -5.29 6.26 -14.15
N THR A 89 -4.71 5.09 -14.26
CA THR A 89 -4.12 4.59 -15.50
C THR A 89 -4.61 3.20 -15.86
N SER A 90 -4.26 2.76 -17.06
CA SER A 90 -4.56 1.40 -17.53
C SER A 90 -3.85 0.32 -16.72
N GLY A 91 -2.62 0.56 -16.28
CA GLY A 91 -1.87 -0.40 -15.47
C GLY A 91 -2.50 -0.61 -14.09
N LEU A 92 -3.02 0.47 -13.45
CA LEU A 92 -3.80 0.32 -12.21
C LEU A 92 -5.06 -0.51 -12.44
N LEU A 93 -5.79 -0.26 -13.54
CA LEU A 93 -7.01 -1.01 -13.85
C LEU A 93 -6.69 -2.49 -14.15
N GLN A 94 -5.62 -2.75 -14.90
CA GLN A 94 -5.16 -4.12 -15.17
C GLN A 94 -4.78 -4.85 -13.88
N LEU A 95 -4.07 -4.17 -12.97
CA LEU A 95 -3.73 -4.75 -11.66
C LEU A 95 -5.00 -5.04 -10.86
N ALA A 96 -5.92 -4.09 -10.73
CA ALA A 96 -7.17 -4.26 -9.98
C ALA A 96 -8.10 -5.34 -10.55
N SER A 97 -8.03 -5.60 -11.85
CA SER A 97 -8.79 -6.64 -12.56
C SER A 97 -8.01 -7.93 -12.82
N ASN A 98 -6.83 -8.09 -12.21
CA ASN A 98 -6.05 -9.32 -12.33
C ASN A 98 -6.82 -10.51 -11.73
N ASN A 99 -6.95 -11.60 -12.50
CA ASN A 99 -7.76 -12.75 -12.08
C ASN A 99 -7.31 -13.35 -10.73
N ARG A 100 -6.00 -13.38 -10.44
CA ARG A 100 -5.52 -13.89 -9.15
C ARG A 100 -5.98 -13.03 -7.98
N ILE A 101 -6.04 -11.71 -8.19
CA ILE A 101 -6.58 -10.77 -7.18
C ILE A 101 -8.08 -11.02 -7.03
N LEU A 102 -8.82 -11.08 -8.12
CA LEU A 102 -10.26 -11.28 -8.09
C LEU A 102 -10.65 -12.62 -7.45
N ASP A 103 -9.99 -13.72 -7.80
CA ASP A 103 -10.23 -15.05 -7.24
C ASP A 103 -9.97 -15.08 -5.72
N LEU A 104 -8.89 -14.41 -5.27
CA LEU A 104 -8.59 -14.30 -3.84
C LEU A 104 -9.64 -13.44 -3.12
N VAL A 105 -9.96 -12.27 -3.66
CA VAL A 105 -10.94 -11.37 -3.05
C VAL A 105 -12.33 -12.02 -3.00
N GLU A 106 -12.76 -12.69 -4.07
CA GLU A 106 -14.01 -13.45 -4.09
C GLU A 106 -14.05 -14.51 -2.98
N THR A 107 -12.92 -15.20 -2.75
CA THR A 107 -12.80 -16.17 -1.66
C THR A 107 -12.99 -15.54 -0.28
N LEU A 108 -12.57 -14.28 -0.09
CA LEU A 108 -12.56 -13.61 1.21
C LEU A 108 -13.84 -12.81 1.51
N ILE A 109 -14.45 -12.20 0.51
CA ILE A 109 -15.59 -11.30 0.70
C ILE A 109 -16.83 -11.65 -0.14
N GLY A 110 -16.75 -12.68 -0.99
CA GLY A 110 -17.85 -13.10 -1.87
C GLY A 110 -17.75 -12.55 -3.28
N PRO A 111 -18.68 -12.98 -4.17
CA PRO A 111 -18.59 -12.77 -5.63
C PRO A 111 -18.92 -11.35 -6.08
N GLU A 112 -19.58 -10.55 -5.27
CA GLU A 112 -19.87 -9.15 -5.61
C GLU A 112 -18.71 -8.26 -5.14
N ILE A 113 -17.79 -7.95 -6.06
CA ILE A 113 -16.57 -7.19 -5.78
C ILE A 113 -16.74 -5.74 -6.24
N LEU A 114 -16.70 -4.81 -5.30
CA LEU A 114 -16.59 -3.38 -5.58
C LEU A 114 -15.14 -2.94 -5.36
N PHE A 115 -14.46 -2.47 -6.42
CA PHE A 115 -13.18 -1.81 -6.27
C PHE A 115 -13.39 -0.40 -5.71
N HIS A 116 -13.02 -0.22 -4.45
CA HIS A 116 -13.19 1.06 -3.77
C HIS A 116 -12.21 2.10 -4.34
N PRO A 117 -12.64 3.35 -4.61
CA PRO A 117 -11.80 4.37 -5.22
C PRO A 117 -10.70 4.92 -4.31
N GLN A 118 -10.64 4.48 -3.07
CA GLN A 118 -9.58 4.83 -2.11
C GLN A 118 -8.38 3.88 -2.24
N TYR A 119 -7.72 3.90 -3.38
CA TYR A 119 -6.40 3.30 -3.51
C TYR A 119 -5.32 4.37 -3.27
N ASN A 120 -4.14 3.94 -2.87
CA ASN A 120 -3.05 4.85 -2.58
C ASN A 120 -1.70 4.25 -3.03
N ILE A 121 -0.95 5.02 -3.79
CA ILE A 121 0.44 4.68 -4.12
C ILE A 121 1.33 5.42 -3.14
N GLN A 122 2.17 4.69 -2.45
CA GLN A 122 3.07 5.24 -1.44
C GLN A 122 4.52 5.02 -1.85
N ALA A 123 5.26 6.12 -1.97
CA ALA A 123 6.70 6.10 -2.13
C ALA A 123 7.34 6.47 -0.78
N LYS A 124 7.71 5.45 -0.01
CA LYS A 124 8.45 5.64 1.25
C LYS A 124 9.90 5.99 0.92
N MET A 125 10.40 7.07 1.49
CA MET A 125 11.76 7.55 1.27
C MET A 125 12.62 7.35 2.51
N PRO A 126 13.91 6.99 2.36
CA PRO A 126 14.83 6.89 3.48
C PRO A 126 14.91 8.23 4.23
N PHE A 127 14.94 8.15 5.56
CA PHE A 127 15.11 9.30 6.47
C PHE A 127 13.99 10.36 6.47
N GLU A 128 12.86 10.12 5.76
CA GLU A 128 11.72 11.03 5.77
C GLU A 128 10.62 10.56 6.71
N ARG A 129 10.39 11.33 7.78
CA ARG A 129 9.27 11.08 8.72
C ARG A 129 7.91 11.29 8.06
N ASP A 130 7.81 12.20 7.09
CA ASP A 130 6.56 12.50 6.39
C ASP A 130 6.05 11.33 5.52
N SER A 131 6.88 10.32 5.28
CA SER A 131 6.47 9.08 4.62
C SER A 131 5.99 7.99 5.57
N GLN A 132 6.11 8.21 6.89
CA GLN A 132 5.60 7.29 7.90
C GLN A 132 4.12 7.57 8.15
N ILE A 133 3.33 6.50 8.21
CA ILE A 133 1.92 6.56 8.55
C ILE A 133 1.78 6.00 9.97
N PRO A 134 1.10 6.73 10.87
CA PRO A 134 0.86 6.23 12.22
C PRO A 134 -0.06 5.02 12.21
N TRP A 135 -0.03 4.23 13.27
CA TRP A 135 -0.98 3.14 13.48
C TRP A 135 -2.42 3.61 13.30
N HIS A 136 -3.19 2.92 12.47
CA HIS A 136 -4.57 3.27 12.17
C HIS A 136 -5.39 2.05 11.77
N GLN A 137 -6.68 2.28 11.61
CA GLN A 137 -7.64 1.35 11.00
C GLN A 137 -8.30 2.07 9.84
N ASP A 138 -8.34 1.47 8.67
CA ASP A 138 -8.96 2.10 7.49
C ASP A 138 -10.45 2.39 7.70
N LEU A 139 -11.12 1.58 8.52
CA LEU A 139 -12.52 1.81 8.91
C LEU A 139 -12.77 3.21 9.46
N TRP A 140 -11.79 3.83 10.15
CA TRP A 140 -11.94 5.19 10.68
C TRP A 140 -12.25 6.24 9.60
N PHE A 141 -11.75 6.02 8.40
CA PHE A 141 -11.88 6.94 7.26
C PHE A 141 -13.08 6.62 6.36
N LEU A 142 -13.92 5.67 6.74
CA LEU A 142 -15.08 5.21 6.00
C LEU A 142 -16.38 5.57 6.72
N ASP A 143 -17.48 5.50 5.99
CA ASP A 143 -18.80 5.68 6.57
C ASP A 143 -19.14 4.52 7.53
N ARG A 144 -20.08 4.78 8.44
CA ARG A 144 -20.44 3.85 9.51
C ARG A 144 -20.94 2.50 9.01
N GLU A 145 -21.57 2.49 7.84
CA GLU A 145 -22.07 1.28 7.17
C GLU A 145 -20.94 0.32 6.77
N ALA A 146 -19.73 0.83 6.58
CA ALA A 146 -18.55 0.02 6.27
C ALA A 146 -18.17 -0.95 7.40
N GLU A 147 -18.60 -0.70 8.64
CA GLU A 147 -18.31 -1.58 9.78
C GLU A 147 -18.85 -3.00 9.58
N ALA A 148 -20.02 -3.14 8.96
CA ALA A 148 -20.65 -4.43 8.67
C ALA A 148 -20.31 -4.98 7.28
N THR A 149 -19.66 -4.19 6.42
CA THR A 149 -19.35 -4.58 5.05
C THR A 149 -18.08 -5.42 5.00
N PRO A 150 -18.10 -6.62 4.40
CA PRO A 150 -16.89 -7.38 4.17
C PRO A 150 -15.94 -6.61 3.27
N MET A 151 -14.71 -6.37 3.73
CA MET A 151 -13.69 -5.65 2.97
C MET A 151 -12.34 -6.34 3.09
N ALA A 152 -11.63 -6.40 1.97
CA ALA A 152 -10.26 -6.88 1.89
C ALA A 152 -9.38 -5.78 1.30
N ASN A 153 -8.47 -5.25 2.11
CA ASN A 153 -7.45 -4.30 1.66
C ASN A 153 -6.26 -5.09 1.13
N LEU A 154 -5.73 -4.69 -0.01
CA LEU A 154 -4.57 -5.31 -0.62
C LEU A 154 -3.41 -4.32 -0.62
N TRP A 155 -2.30 -4.71 -0.03
CA TRP A 155 -1.03 -4.01 -0.13
C TRP A 155 -0.05 -4.85 -0.95
N ILE A 156 0.38 -4.31 -2.09
CA ILE A 156 1.23 -5.00 -3.07
C ILE A 156 2.51 -4.19 -3.24
N PRO A 157 3.66 -4.69 -2.79
CA PRO A 157 4.93 -4.00 -2.99
C PRO A 157 5.38 -4.09 -4.45
N LEU A 158 5.69 -2.93 -5.04
CA LEU A 158 6.26 -2.83 -6.38
C LEU A 158 7.80 -2.95 -6.37
N VAL A 159 8.38 -2.98 -5.18
CA VAL A 159 9.80 -3.21 -4.88
C VAL A 159 9.89 -4.15 -3.69
N ASN A 160 11.05 -4.74 -3.43
CA ASN A 160 11.21 -5.55 -2.23
C ASN A 160 11.04 -4.69 -0.97
N ALA A 161 10.04 -5.01 -0.16
CA ALA A 161 9.76 -4.33 1.09
C ALA A 161 10.37 -5.09 2.26
N THR A 162 11.23 -4.42 3.00
CA THR A 162 11.96 -4.95 4.16
C THR A 162 11.67 -4.11 5.39
N LEU A 163 12.12 -4.56 6.55
CA LEU A 163 12.09 -3.75 7.77
C LEU A 163 12.82 -2.42 7.60
N ASP A 164 13.93 -2.42 6.88
CA ASP A 164 14.78 -1.23 6.72
C ASP A 164 14.19 -0.18 5.77
N ASN A 165 13.36 -0.60 4.79
CA ASN A 165 12.75 0.31 3.83
C ASN A 165 11.24 0.50 4.03
N GLY A 166 10.70 0.02 5.16
CA GLY A 166 9.35 0.31 5.61
C GLY A 166 8.28 -0.62 5.06
N CYS A 167 8.47 -1.94 5.19
CA CYS A 167 7.36 -2.88 5.05
C CYS A 167 6.20 -2.49 5.97
N LEU A 168 5.01 -2.97 5.68
CA LEU A 168 3.86 -2.77 6.56
C LEU A 168 4.05 -3.57 7.86
N GLU A 169 3.52 -3.01 8.94
CA GLU A 169 3.35 -3.70 10.20
C GLU A 169 1.87 -3.73 10.56
N LEU A 170 1.43 -4.75 11.28
CA LEU A 170 0.07 -4.86 11.77
C LEU A 170 0.01 -5.50 13.16
N ILE A 171 -1.14 -5.41 13.81
CA ILE A 171 -1.41 -6.08 15.08
C ILE A 171 -2.38 -7.23 14.80
N GLN A 172 -1.89 -8.47 14.99
CA GLN A 172 -2.66 -9.68 14.74
C GLN A 172 -3.90 -9.74 15.63
N GLY A 173 -5.05 -10.09 15.05
CA GLY A 173 -6.31 -10.23 15.77
C GLY A 173 -6.99 -8.90 16.16
N SER A 174 -6.39 -7.76 15.81
CA SER A 174 -6.92 -6.44 16.19
C SER A 174 -8.26 -6.10 15.53
N GLN A 175 -8.59 -6.71 14.40
CA GLN A 175 -9.87 -6.52 13.70
C GLN A 175 -11.08 -6.89 14.55
N SER A 176 -10.90 -7.78 15.54
CA SER A 176 -11.96 -8.22 16.45
C SER A 176 -12.16 -7.33 17.68
N GLN A 177 -11.30 -6.33 17.87
CA GLN A 177 -11.25 -5.52 19.09
C GLN A 177 -11.97 -4.15 18.96
N GLY A 178 -12.74 -3.97 17.89
CA GLY A 178 -13.51 -2.76 17.62
C GLY A 178 -12.67 -1.60 17.08
N LEU A 179 -13.35 -0.53 16.71
CA LEU A 179 -12.73 0.68 16.21
C LEU A 179 -12.09 1.47 17.36
N LYS A 180 -10.82 1.81 17.21
CA LYS A 180 -10.05 2.60 18.17
C LYS A 180 -10.26 4.09 17.94
N ASN A 181 -9.97 4.89 18.96
CA ASN A 181 -9.95 6.33 18.80
C ASN A 181 -8.73 6.77 17.99
N HIS A 182 -8.97 7.61 16.97
CA HIS A 182 -7.92 8.18 16.15
C HIS A 182 -7.84 9.69 16.41
N GLN A 183 -6.62 10.20 16.43
CA GLN A 183 -6.35 11.61 16.71
C GLN A 183 -5.08 12.08 16.01
N SER A 184 -4.88 13.38 15.91
CA SER A 184 -3.58 13.94 15.51
C SER A 184 -2.51 13.54 16.50
N LEU A 185 -1.39 13.04 16.01
CA LEU A 185 -0.27 12.56 16.82
C LEU A 185 0.94 13.48 16.70
N ALA A 186 1.57 13.79 17.83
CA ALA A 186 2.81 14.57 17.85
C ALA A 186 3.93 13.82 17.10
N GLY A 187 4.64 14.52 16.23
CA GLY A 187 5.73 13.97 15.43
C GLY A 187 5.32 13.45 14.06
N TYR A 188 4.04 13.50 13.73
CA TYR A 188 3.51 13.26 12.39
C TYR A 188 2.97 14.56 11.77
N PRO A 189 2.88 14.68 10.44
CA PRO A 189 2.19 15.78 9.79
C PRO A 189 0.75 15.92 10.32
N GLU A 190 0.25 17.15 10.43
CA GLU A 190 -1.11 17.42 10.97
C GLU A 190 -2.24 16.67 10.23
N ALA A 191 -2.01 16.35 8.95
CA ALA A 191 -2.96 15.56 8.15
C ALA A 191 -2.97 14.06 8.50
N HIS A 192 -2.01 13.59 9.29
CA HIS A 192 -1.92 12.18 9.68
C HIS A 192 -2.63 11.96 11.01
N ILE A 193 -3.76 11.29 10.92
CA ILE A 193 -4.56 10.88 12.07
C ILE A 193 -4.24 9.42 12.36
N GLY A 194 -4.06 9.08 13.63
CA GLY A 194 -3.72 7.72 14.03
C GLY A 194 -4.09 7.40 15.47
N ILE A 195 -3.77 6.18 15.88
CA ILE A 195 -4.02 5.64 17.22
C ILE A 195 -2.79 5.94 18.07
N SER A 196 -2.99 6.51 19.27
CA SER A 196 -1.89 6.75 20.21
C SER A 196 -1.34 5.43 20.76
N ASP A 197 -0.07 5.43 21.18
CA ASP A 197 0.54 4.23 21.80
C ASP A 197 -0.23 3.73 23.02
N THR A 198 -0.90 4.61 23.74
CA THR A 198 -1.73 4.27 24.91
C THR A 198 -3.05 3.62 24.55
N ASP A 199 -3.56 3.87 23.33
CA ASP A 199 -4.82 3.37 22.83
C ASP A 199 -4.62 2.16 21.88
N LEU A 200 -3.35 1.82 21.60
CA LEU A 200 -3.03 0.66 20.81
C LEU A 200 -3.59 -0.62 21.45
N THR A 201 -4.11 -1.45 20.59
CA THR A 201 -4.66 -2.76 20.90
C THR A 201 -3.59 -3.69 21.48
N ALA A 202 -3.95 -4.52 22.44
CA ALA A 202 -3.14 -5.65 22.83
C ALA A 202 -3.12 -6.69 21.68
N GLY A 203 -1.94 -7.18 21.33
CA GLY A 203 -1.73 -8.16 20.27
C GLY A 203 -0.28 -8.21 19.85
N GLU A 204 0.08 -9.24 19.10
CA GLU A 204 1.42 -9.38 18.55
C GLU A 204 1.59 -8.40 17.37
N ARG A 205 2.65 -7.60 17.41
CA ARG A 205 3.06 -6.76 16.28
C ARG A 205 3.79 -7.62 15.26
N ILE A 206 3.23 -7.70 14.09
CA ILE A 206 3.75 -8.51 12.98
C ILE A 206 4.30 -7.56 11.93
N ALA A 207 5.58 -7.62 11.67
CA ALA A 207 6.16 -7.01 10.48
C ALA A 207 5.91 -7.89 9.27
N CYS A 208 5.58 -7.29 8.15
CA CYS A 208 5.18 -7.97 6.92
C CYS A 208 6.16 -7.68 5.77
N PRO A 209 7.45 -8.11 5.87
CA PRO A 209 8.36 -7.99 4.75
C PRO A 209 7.90 -8.88 3.61
N LEU A 210 7.94 -8.34 2.39
CA LEU A 210 7.51 -9.04 1.18
C LEU A 210 8.43 -8.70 0.02
N ASN A 211 8.73 -9.68 -0.77
CA ASN A 211 9.35 -9.44 -2.08
C ASN A 211 8.36 -8.78 -3.04
N LYS A 212 8.88 -8.06 -4.04
CA LYS A 212 8.09 -7.52 -5.15
C LYS A 212 7.14 -8.59 -5.69
N GLY A 213 5.85 -8.24 -5.77
CA GLY A 213 4.79 -9.14 -6.22
C GLY A 213 4.21 -10.07 -5.16
N GLY A 214 4.70 -10.03 -3.92
CA GLY A 214 3.94 -10.57 -2.80
C GLY A 214 2.69 -9.74 -2.54
N ALA A 215 1.81 -10.21 -1.67
CA ALA A 215 0.61 -9.48 -1.26
C ALA A 215 0.36 -9.65 0.24
N LEU A 216 0.10 -8.54 0.91
CA LEU A 216 -0.50 -8.52 2.23
C LEU A 216 -1.97 -8.14 2.05
N ILE A 217 -2.86 -9.01 2.51
CA ILE A 217 -4.29 -8.78 2.50
C ILE A 217 -4.75 -8.65 3.95
N PHE A 218 -5.49 -7.60 4.28
CA PHE A 218 -5.94 -7.39 5.65
C PHE A 218 -7.33 -6.75 5.70
N GLN A 219 -8.01 -6.94 6.82
CA GLN A 219 -9.33 -6.35 7.01
C GLN A 219 -9.22 -4.84 7.31
N HIS A 220 -10.19 -4.06 6.84
CA HIS A 220 -10.25 -2.61 7.10
C HIS A 220 -10.32 -2.24 8.61
N LYS A 221 -10.58 -3.22 9.47
CA LYS A 221 -10.58 -3.12 10.95
C LYS A 221 -9.23 -3.47 11.58
N THR A 222 -8.31 -4.05 10.82
CA THR A 222 -6.98 -4.42 11.33
C THR A 222 -6.16 -3.17 11.59
N VAL A 223 -5.56 -3.08 12.76
CA VAL A 223 -4.63 -2.00 13.11
C VAL A 223 -3.31 -2.24 12.37
N HIS A 224 -2.87 -1.28 11.59
CA HIS A 224 -1.67 -1.41 10.75
C HIS A 224 -0.95 -0.06 10.57
#